data_bfbd27a64f8bb263c5e92581421fb56c
#
_entry.id   bfbd27a64f8bb263c5e92581421fb56c
#
_cell.length_a   1.000
_cell.length_b   1.000
_cell.length_c   1.000
_cell.angle_alpha   90.00
_cell.angle_beta   90.00
_cell.angle_gamma   90.00
#
_symmetry.space_group_name_H-M   'P 1'
#
loop_
_entity.id
_entity.type
_entity.pdbx_description
1 polymer ?
#
loop_
_entity_poly.entity_id
_entity_poly.type
_entity_poly.pdbx_seq_one_letter_code
_entity_poly.pdbx_strand_id
1 'polypeptide(L)'
;EYPTRALAEQLHIDHYIAEMLPGQKSEIVAGLREEGKKVCFIGDGINDSIALKQADVSISLRGASTVATDAAQTVLMDGSLRRLCDLFDIAEQYERNAKTTFATVLVPHCLGLGGAFFFHFSLLHSIILNHIGFAAGLGNAVLPAKKNCENGCGRLSGNNTQQGDCRQVVG
;
A
#
# COMPACT_ATOMS: atom_id res chain seq x y z
N GLU A 1 15.79 9.55 -27.16
CA GLU A 1 16.73 9.43 -26.02
C GLU A 1 16.95 10.75 -25.26
N TYR A 2 17.24 11.85 -25.96
CA TYR A 2 17.60 13.13 -25.31
C TYR A 2 16.51 13.68 -24.33
N PRO A 3 15.22 13.72 -24.71
CA PRO A 3 14.18 14.25 -23.80
C PRO A 3 13.94 13.35 -22.59
N THR A 4 14.05 12.04 -22.73
CA THR A 4 13.85 11.08 -21.61
C THR A 4 14.96 11.20 -20.58
N ARG A 5 16.20 11.36 -21.03
CA ARG A 5 17.35 11.57 -20.13
C ARG A 5 17.23 12.86 -19.34
N ALA A 6 16.92 13.96 -20.01
CA ALA A 6 16.75 15.25 -19.35
C ALA A 6 15.62 15.23 -18.29
N LEU A 7 14.54 14.53 -18.60
CA LEU A 7 13.43 14.34 -17.66
C LEU A 7 13.84 13.46 -16.47
N ALA A 8 14.56 12.36 -16.70
CA ALA A 8 15.04 11.48 -15.63
C ALA A 8 15.99 12.22 -14.68
N GLU A 9 16.93 13.00 -15.22
CA GLU A 9 17.84 13.85 -14.43
C GLU A 9 17.07 14.90 -13.60
N GLN A 10 16.04 15.51 -14.20
CA GLN A 10 15.23 16.53 -13.52
C GLN A 10 14.36 15.96 -12.41
N LEU A 11 13.88 14.73 -12.56
CA LEU A 11 13.06 14.01 -11.59
C LEU A 11 13.87 13.15 -10.62
N HIS A 12 15.21 13.14 -10.75
CA HIS A 12 16.10 12.29 -9.96
C HIS A 12 15.74 10.79 -10.03
N ILE A 13 15.45 10.31 -11.25
CA ILE A 13 15.17 8.90 -11.50
C ILE A 13 16.48 8.17 -11.76
N ASP A 14 16.76 7.13 -10.98
CA ASP A 14 18.02 6.39 -11.03
C ASP A 14 18.19 5.57 -12.32
N HIS A 15 17.09 5.00 -12.82
CA HIS A 15 17.10 4.17 -14.02
C HIS A 15 16.00 4.60 -14.98
N TYR A 16 16.35 4.78 -16.23
CA TYR A 16 15.38 5.05 -17.29
C TYR A 16 15.68 4.21 -18.52
N ILE A 17 14.65 3.84 -19.26
CA ILE A 17 14.78 3.12 -20.51
C ILE A 17 13.90 3.84 -21.54
N ALA A 18 14.53 4.23 -22.66
CA ALA A 18 13.86 4.90 -23.76
C ALA A 18 13.55 3.91 -24.88
N GLU A 19 12.60 4.27 -25.75
CA GLU A 19 12.28 3.54 -26.99
C GLU A 19 11.91 2.06 -26.79
N MET A 20 11.16 1.76 -25.72
CA MET A 20 10.74 0.39 -25.41
C MET A 20 9.58 -0.10 -26.27
N LEU A 21 9.70 -1.31 -26.76
CA LEU A 21 8.58 -2.05 -27.36
C LEU A 21 7.63 -2.57 -26.27
N PRO A 22 6.33 -2.75 -26.60
CA PRO A 22 5.31 -3.17 -25.61
C PRO A 22 5.67 -4.45 -24.84
N GLY A 23 6.26 -5.45 -25.49
CA GLY A 23 6.66 -6.70 -24.84
C GLY A 23 7.84 -6.56 -23.88
N GLN A 24 8.73 -5.62 -24.10
CA GLN A 24 9.94 -5.45 -23.27
C GLN A 24 9.61 -4.94 -21.86
N LYS A 25 8.52 -4.20 -21.69
CA LYS A 25 8.09 -3.76 -20.34
C LYS A 25 7.77 -4.93 -19.44
N SER A 26 7.11 -5.95 -19.97
CA SER A 26 6.77 -7.16 -19.21
C SER A 26 8.02 -7.98 -18.87
N GLU A 27 9.00 -8.07 -19.77
CA GLU A 27 10.26 -8.75 -19.53
C GLU A 27 11.07 -8.09 -18.40
N ILE A 28 11.08 -6.75 -18.36
CA ILE A 28 11.74 -6.00 -17.28
C ILE A 28 11.06 -6.26 -15.94
N VAL A 29 9.73 -6.21 -15.90
CA VAL A 29 8.97 -6.52 -14.68
C VAL A 29 9.26 -7.95 -14.21
N ALA A 30 9.30 -8.91 -15.12
CA ALA A 30 9.64 -10.29 -14.80
C ALA A 30 11.07 -10.41 -14.26
N GLY A 31 12.04 -9.79 -14.91
CA GLY A 31 13.44 -9.81 -14.48
C GLY A 31 13.64 -9.21 -13.08
N LEU A 32 13.01 -8.07 -12.79
CA LEU A 32 13.06 -7.46 -11.45
C LEU A 32 12.47 -8.38 -10.36
N ARG A 33 11.40 -9.09 -10.69
CA ARG A 33 10.80 -10.07 -9.76
C ARG A 33 11.68 -11.30 -9.56
N GLU A 34 12.34 -11.77 -10.59
CA GLU A 34 13.32 -12.85 -10.49
C GLU A 34 14.52 -12.47 -9.62
N GLU A 35 14.91 -11.19 -9.62
CA GLU A 35 15.90 -10.64 -8.68
C GLU A 35 15.38 -10.52 -7.23
N GLY A 36 14.14 -10.92 -6.97
CA GLY A 36 13.50 -10.84 -5.64
C GLY A 36 12.97 -9.44 -5.27
N LYS A 37 12.94 -8.50 -6.21
CA LYS A 37 12.39 -7.16 -5.99
C LYS A 37 10.87 -7.18 -6.02
N LYS A 38 10.23 -6.32 -5.20
CA LYS A 38 8.80 -6.07 -5.26
C LYS A 38 8.51 -4.95 -6.24
N VAL A 39 7.74 -5.24 -7.28
CA VAL A 39 7.49 -4.32 -8.38
C VAL A 39 6.09 -3.72 -8.29
N CYS A 40 6.05 -2.39 -8.17
CA CYS A 40 4.83 -1.61 -8.40
C CYS A 40 4.87 -1.02 -9.81
N PHE A 41 3.98 -1.44 -10.67
CA PHE A 41 3.91 -0.97 -12.06
C PHE A 41 2.72 -0.04 -12.26
N ILE A 42 3.00 1.12 -12.86
CA ILE A 42 1.98 2.13 -13.20
C ILE A 42 1.89 2.24 -14.71
N GLY A 43 0.71 2.03 -15.27
CA GLY A 43 0.48 2.07 -16.71
C GLY A 43 -0.90 2.64 -17.06
N ASP A 44 -1.02 3.19 -18.26
CA ASP A 44 -2.25 3.81 -18.77
C ASP A 44 -2.69 3.25 -20.12
N GLY A 45 -1.86 2.45 -20.78
CA GLY A 45 -2.05 1.96 -22.14
C GLY A 45 -2.49 0.49 -22.24
N ILE A 46 -3.06 0.15 -23.40
CA ILE A 46 -3.37 -1.25 -23.76
C ILE A 46 -2.09 -2.09 -23.75
N ASN A 47 -0.98 -1.49 -24.18
CA ASN A 47 0.32 -2.14 -24.28
C ASN A 47 0.95 -2.49 -22.91
N ASP A 48 0.44 -1.91 -21.84
CA ASP A 48 0.93 -2.12 -20.48
C ASP A 48 0.21 -3.25 -19.74
N SER A 49 -0.85 -3.80 -20.32
CA SER A 49 -1.73 -4.79 -19.69
C SER A 49 -0.99 -6.05 -19.22
N ILE A 50 0.01 -6.50 -19.96
CA ILE A 50 0.82 -7.68 -19.61
C ILE A 50 1.73 -7.34 -18.42
N ALA A 51 2.41 -6.20 -18.44
CA ALA A 51 3.26 -5.74 -17.36
C ALA A 51 2.45 -5.47 -16.07
N LEU A 52 1.26 -4.87 -16.20
CA LEU A 52 0.32 -4.67 -15.08
C LEU A 52 -0.06 -6.00 -14.40
N LYS A 53 -0.32 -7.06 -15.19
CA LYS A 53 -0.65 -8.38 -14.64
C LYS A 53 0.53 -9.10 -14.01
N GLN A 54 1.74 -8.81 -14.43
CA GLN A 54 2.95 -9.44 -13.93
C GLN A 54 3.51 -8.75 -12.68
N ALA A 55 3.19 -7.49 -12.46
CA ALA A 55 3.65 -6.75 -11.29
C ALA A 55 3.05 -7.28 -9.97
N ASP A 56 3.77 -7.10 -8.86
CA ASP A 56 3.24 -7.42 -7.52
C ASP A 56 2.11 -6.47 -7.14
N VAL A 57 2.24 -5.19 -7.50
CA VAL A 57 1.21 -4.16 -7.37
C VAL A 57 1.05 -3.47 -8.72
N SER A 58 -0.18 -3.35 -9.19
CA SER A 58 -0.49 -2.71 -10.46
C SER A 58 -1.48 -1.56 -10.30
N ILE A 59 -1.12 -0.41 -10.86
CA ILE A 59 -1.87 0.84 -10.74
C ILE A 59 -2.18 1.37 -12.14
N SER A 60 -3.44 1.71 -12.38
CA SER A 60 -3.88 2.42 -13.58
C SER A 60 -4.38 3.82 -13.23
N LEU A 61 -4.30 4.73 -14.18
CA LEU A 61 -4.82 6.08 -14.03
C LEU A 61 -6.23 6.18 -14.60
N ARG A 62 -7.06 7.03 -14.01
CA ARG A 62 -8.38 7.33 -14.58
C ARG A 62 -8.21 7.93 -16.00
N GLY A 63 -8.99 7.42 -16.95
CA GLY A 63 -8.87 7.79 -18.36
C GLY A 63 -7.90 6.92 -19.15
N ALA A 64 -7.24 5.96 -18.49
CA ALA A 64 -6.52 4.89 -19.15
C ALA A 64 -7.45 4.03 -20.03
N SER A 65 -6.87 3.21 -20.89
CA SER A 65 -7.65 2.25 -21.68
C SER A 65 -8.42 1.29 -20.77
N THR A 66 -9.57 0.82 -21.21
CA THR A 66 -10.38 -0.18 -20.46
C THR A 66 -9.54 -1.41 -20.14
N VAL A 67 -8.70 -1.86 -21.08
CA VAL A 67 -7.82 -3.02 -20.87
C VAL A 67 -6.79 -2.80 -19.77
N ALA A 68 -6.22 -1.60 -19.66
CA ALA A 68 -5.28 -1.27 -18.57
C ALA A 68 -6.02 -1.16 -17.24
N THR A 69 -7.21 -0.56 -17.24
CA THR A 69 -8.05 -0.44 -16.04
C THR A 69 -8.49 -1.82 -15.51
N ASP A 70 -8.86 -2.73 -16.40
CA ASP A 70 -9.28 -4.09 -16.04
C ASP A 70 -8.10 -4.98 -15.60
N ALA A 71 -6.88 -4.66 -16.06
CA ALA A 71 -5.67 -5.38 -15.68
C ALA A 71 -5.08 -4.90 -14.36
N ALA A 72 -5.40 -3.68 -13.91
CA ALA A 72 -4.84 -3.08 -12.71
C ALA A 72 -5.62 -3.48 -11.46
N GLN A 73 -4.90 -3.66 -10.35
CA GLN A 73 -5.48 -3.91 -9.02
C GLN A 73 -6.02 -2.62 -8.38
N THR A 74 -5.46 -1.48 -8.74
CA THR A 74 -5.83 -0.16 -8.21
C THR A 74 -5.96 0.85 -9.34
N VAL A 75 -6.99 1.71 -9.26
CA VAL A 75 -7.20 2.80 -10.22
C VAL A 75 -7.18 4.13 -9.49
N LEU A 76 -6.29 5.03 -9.88
CA LEU A 76 -6.24 6.40 -9.35
C LEU A 76 -7.29 7.27 -10.06
N MET A 77 -8.38 7.55 -9.36
CA MET A 77 -9.57 8.19 -9.92
C MET A 77 -9.41 9.67 -10.28
N ASP A 78 -8.41 10.35 -9.78
CA ASP A 78 -8.10 11.73 -10.14
C ASP A 78 -7.20 11.87 -11.38
N GLY A 79 -6.73 10.74 -11.94
CA GLY A 79 -5.86 10.71 -13.09
C GLY A 79 -4.46 11.30 -12.85
N SER A 80 -4.09 11.52 -11.58
CA SER A 80 -2.83 12.15 -11.17
C SER A 80 -1.97 11.24 -10.32
N LEU A 81 -0.67 11.23 -10.58
CA LEU A 81 0.33 10.53 -9.74
C LEU A 81 0.52 11.16 -8.35
N ARG A 82 -0.04 12.36 -8.10
CA ARG A 82 0.05 13.00 -6.77
C ARG A 82 -0.55 12.15 -5.66
N ARG A 83 -1.59 11.37 -5.99
CA ARG A 83 -2.23 10.45 -5.04
C ARG A 83 -1.42 9.20 -4.74
N LEU A 84 -0.33 9.00 -5.48
CA LEU A 84 0.55 7.86 -5.24
C LEU A 84 1.18 7.92 -3.85
N CYS A 85 1.65 9.10 -3.44
CA CYS A 85 2.20 9.29 -2.09
C CYS A 85 1.14 9.04 -1.01
N ASP A 86 -0.09 9.55 -1.20
CA ASP A 86 -1.20 9.29 -0.28
C ASP A 86 -1.49 7.77 -0.17
N LEU A 87 -1.36 7.02 -1.27
CA LEU A 87 -1.56 5.58 -1.29
C LEU A 87 -0.50 4.85 -0.44
N PHE A 88 0.78 5.23 -0.57
CA PHE A 88 1.85 4.66 0.24
C PHE A 88 1.71 5.01 1.72
N ASP A 89 1.35 6.25 2.05
CA ASP A 89 1.08 6.67 3.43
C ASP A 89 -0.06 5.86 4.07
N ILE A 90 -1.13 5.62 3.31
CA ILE A 90 -2.25 4.79 3.75
C ILE A 90 -1.81 3.33 3.94
N ALA A 91 -1.01 2.80 3.03
CA ALA A 91 -0.51 1.43 3.11
C ALA A 91 0.39 1.23 4.34
N GLU A 92 1.29 2.18 4.63
CA GLU A 92 2.15 2.14 5.82
C GLU A 92 1.33 2.24 7.11
N GLN A 93 0.35 3.15 7.15
CA GLN A 93 -0.56 3.25 8.30
C GLN A 93 -1.35 1.96 8.51
N TYR A 94 -1.84 1.35 7.43
CA TYR A 94 -2.56 0.08 7.49
C TYR A 94 -1.66 -1.05 8.03
N GLU A 95 -0.44 -1.17 7.53
CA GLU A 95 0.51 -2.19 8.00
C GLU A 95 0.81 -2.04 9.49
N ARG A 96 1.11 -0.82 9.94
CA ARG A 96 1.36 -0.53 11.36
C ARG A 96 0.15 -0.84 12.23
N ASN A 97 -1.04 -0.46 11.78
CA ASN A 97 -2.28 -0.73 12.50
C ASN A 97 -2.60 -2.24 12.54
N ALA A 98 -2.38 -2.95 11.44
CA ALA A 98 -2.57 -4.40 11.37
C ALA A 98 -1.64 -5.13 12.33
N LYS A 99 -0.35 -4.77 12.39
CA LYS A 99 0.61 -5.34 13.34
C LYS A 99 0.20 -5.08 14.79
N THR A 100 -0.25 -3.86 15.11
CA THR A 100 -0.69 -3.51 16.46
C THR A 100 -1.95 -4.27 16.83
N THR A 101 -2.93 -4.34 15.95
CA THR A 101 -4.18 -5.10 16.18
C THR A 101 -3.88 -6.59 16.39
N PHE A 102 -3.02 -7.16 15.55
CA PHE A 102 -2.61 -8.55 15.67
C PHE A 102 -1.93 -8.82 17.02
N ALA A 103 -1.00 -7.97 17.44
CA ALA A 103 -0.35 -8.08 18.75
C ALA A 103 -1.33 -7.95 19.89
N THR A 104 -2.28 -6.99 19.82
CA THR A 104 -3.30 -6.75 20.86
C THR A 104 -4.23 -7.95 21.04
N VAL A 105 -4.51 -8.69 19.98
CA VAL A 105 -5.33 -9.90 20.07
C VAL A 105 -4.50 -11.11 20.48
N LEU A 106 -3.31 -11.29 19.94
CA LEU A 106 -2.48 -12.48 20.18
C LEU A 106 -1.90 -12.53 21.59
N VAL A 107 -1.43 -11.39 22.12
CA VAL A 107 -0.77 -11.34 23.45
C VAL A 107 -1.68 -11.82 24.58
N PRO A 108 -2.94 -11.36 24.73
CA PRO A 108 -3.85 -11.88 25.75
C PRO A 108 -4.15 -13.37 25.61
N HIS A 109 -4.24 -13.87 24.38
CA HIS A 109 -4.42 -15.30 24.11
C HIS A 109 -3.24 -16.13 24.63
N CYS A 110 -2.02 -15.72 24.29
CA CYS A 110 -0.82 -16.42 24.78
C CYS A 110 -0.68 -16.34 26.30
N LEU A 111 -1.01 -15.18 26.90
CA LEU A 111 -1.00 -15.00 28.35
C LEU A 111 -2.08 -15.85 29.05
N GLY A 112 -3.28 -15.92 28.49
CA GLY A 112 -4.37 -16.74 29.01
C GLY A 112 -4.03 -18.23 28.98
N LEU A 113 -3.48 -18.70 27.85
CA LEU A 113 -3.08 -20.09 27.67
C LEU A 113 -1.89 -20.46 28.59
N GLY A 114 -0.85 -19.62 28.61
CA GLY A 114 0.31 -19.79 29.48
C GLY A 114 -0.06 -19.71 30.98
N GLY A 115 -0.92 -18.75 31.34
CA GLY A 115 -1.42 -18.60 32.70
C GLY A 115 -2.24 -19.81 33.20
N ALA A 116 -3.03 -20.40 32.31
CA ALA A 116 -3.76 -21.63 32.64
C ALA A 116 -2.80 -22.82 32.89
N PHE A 117 -1.72 -22.90 32.12
CA PHE A 117 -0.76 -24.03 32.17
C PHE A 117 0.21 -23.89 33.36
N PHE A 118 0.74 -22.67 33.61
CA PHE A 118 1.79 -22.47 34.63
C PHE A 118 1.28 -21.93 35.94
N PHE A 119 0.17 -21.16 35.96
CA PHE A 119 -0.34 -20.47 37.14
C PHE A 119 -1.72 -20.95 37.60
N HIS A 120 -2.25 -22.03 37.01
CA HIS A 120 -3.57 -22.55 37.28
C HIS A 120 -4.69 -21.49 37.25
N PHE A 121 -4.63 -20.58 36.27
CA PHE A 121 -5.69 -19.60 36.08
C PHE A 121 -7.03 -20.31 35.88
N SER A 122 -8.05 -19.87 36.63
CA SER A 122 -9.41 -20.34 36.39
C SER A 122 -9.86 -20.00 34.97
N LEU A 123 -10.66 -20.88 34.38
CA LEU A 123 -11.27 -20.68 33.05
C LEU A 123 -11.90 -19.30 32.89
N LEU A 124 -12.55 -18.77 33.95
CA LEU A 124 -13.15 -17.43 33.93
C LEU A 124 -12.15 -16.31 33.69
N HIS A 125 -10.95 -16.37 34.29
CA HIS A 125 -9.92 -15.33 34.08
C HIS A 125 -9.42 -15.33 32.65
N SER A 126 -9.25 -16.50 32.06
CA SER A 126 -8.81 -16.65 30.64
C SER A 126 -9.88 -16.10 29.70
N ILE A 127 -11.16 -16.37 29.93
CA ILE A 127 -12.26 -15.86 29.13
C ILE A 127 -12.33 -14.33 29.18
N ILE A 128 -12.27 -13.75 30.39
CA ILE A 128 -12.32 -12.29 30.57
C ILE A 128 -11.16 -11.60 29.88
N LEU A 129 -9.93 -12.11 30.06
CA LEU A 129 -8.73 -11.56 29.43
C LEU A 129 -8.82 -11.59 27.90
N ASN A 130 -9.37 -12.68 27.36
CA ASN A 130 -9.58 -12.84 25.92
C ASN A 130 -10.59 -11.84 25.37
N HIS A 131 -11.72 -11.62 26.05
CA HIS A 131 -12.73 -10.66 25.61
C HIS A 131 -12.23 -9.21 25.67
N ILE A 132 -11.42 -8.86 26.66
CA ILE A 132 -10.77 -7.55 26.76
C ILE A 132 -9.81 -7.34 25.58
N GLY A 133 -8.97 -8.34 25.27
CA GLY A 133 -8.06 -8.28 24.13
C GLY A 133 -8.80 -8.14 22.79
N PHE A 134 -9.88 -8.88 22.61
CA PHE A 134 -10.70 -8.80 21.42
C PHE A 134 -11.37 -7.42 21.26
N ALA A 135 -11.98 -6.90 22.34
CA ALA A 135 -12.61 -5.59 22.33
C ALA A 135 -11.60 -4.45 22.05
N ALA A 136 -10.40 -4.54 22.64
CA ALA A 136 -9.31 -3.60 22.40
C ALA A 136 -8.81 -3.67 20.95
N GLY A 137 -8.65 -4.88 20.39
CA GLY A 137 -8.26 -5.10 19.00
C GLY A 137 -9.29 -4.54 18.02
N LEU A 138 -10.58 -4.76 18.27
CA LEU A 138 -11.67 -4.22 17.47
C LEU A 138 -11.70 -2.69 17.52
N GLY A 139 -11.53 -2.11 18.72
CA GLY A 139 -11.42 -0.66 18.90
C GLY A 139 -10.26 -0.07 18.11
N ASN A 140 -9.08 -0.69 18.17
CA ASN A 140 -7.91 -0.25 17.43
C ASN A 140 -8.09 -0.36 15.89
N ALA A 141 -8.83 -1.35 15.43
CA ALA A 141 -9.12 -1.50 14.00
C ALA A 141 -10.09 -0.43 13.45
N VAL A 142 -11.05 0.02 14.24
CA VAL A 142 -12.09 0.98 13.83
C VAL A 142 -11.61 2.44 13.96
N LEU A 143 -10.79 2.76 14.95
CA LEU A 143 -10.32 4.13 15.20
C LEU A 143 -9.61 4.81 14.02
N PRO A 144 -8.70 4.16 13.27
CA PRO A 144 -8.05 4.79 12.13
C PRO A 144 -9.00 5.05 10.96
N ALA A 145 -9.99 4.20 10.75
CA ALA A 145 -11.00 4.38 9.69
C ALA A 145 -11.79 5.68 9.92
N LYS A 146 -12.15 5.98 11.16
CA LYS A 146 -12.84 7.22 11.53
C LYS A 146 -11.97 8.46 11.33
N LYS A 147 -10.69 8.38 11.71
CA LYS A 147 -9.73 9.49 11.57
C LYS A 147 -9.42 9.82 10.12
N ASN A 148 -9.32 8.81 9.25
CA ASN A 148 -9.11 8.99 7.82
C ASN A 148 -10.35 9.55 7.13
N CYS A 149 -11.55 9.22 7.58
CA CYS A 149 -12.81 9.77 7.06
C CYS A 149 -12.93 11.27 7.40
N GLU A 150 -12.58 11.68 8.62
CA GLU A 150 -12.58 13.11 9.03
C GLU A 150 -11.52 13.92 8.29
N ASN A 151 -10.31 13.40 8.13
CA ASN A 151 -9.23 14.06 7.41
C ASN A 151 -9.48 14.11 5.89
N GLY A 152 -10.13 13.12 5.32
CA GLY A 152 -10.53 13.08 3.90
C GLY A 152 -11.58 14.14 3.58
N CYS A 153 -12.55 14.36 4.46
CA CYS A 153 -13.57 15.39 4.30
C CYS A 153 -13.02 16.81 4.47
N GLY A 154 -12.02 17.01 5.36
CA GLY A 154 -11.35 18.30 5.58
C GLY A 154 -10.43 18.72 4.42
N ARG A 155 -9.80 17.75 3.70
CA ARG A 155 -8.94 18.05 2.53
C ARG A 155 -9.72 18.45 1.28
N LEU A 156 -10.95 18.06 1.15
CA LEU A 156 -11.82 18.48 0.03
C LEU A 156 -12.33 19.93 0.18
N SER A 157 -12.25 20.50 1.39
CA SER A 157 -12.73 21.86 1.71
C SER A 157 -11.62 22.90 1.89
N GLY A 158 -10.37 22.53 1.94
CA GLY A 158 -9.23 23.42 2.22
C GLY A 158 -8.18 23.40 1.13
N ASN A 159 -8.10 24.52 0.43
CA ASN A 159 -7.06 24.90 -0.51
C ASN A 159 -5.64 24.75 0.07
N ASN A 160 -4.73 24.20 -0.72
CA ASN A 160 -3.29 24.50 -0.78
C ASN A 160 -2.35 24.23 0.42
N THR A 161 -1.21 23.65 0.07
CA THR A 161 0.08 23.64 0.75
C THR A 161 0.31 22.53 1.78
N GLN A 162 0.66 21.36 1.28
CA GLN A 162 1.81 20.62 1.83
C GLN A 162 2.41 19.74 0.73
N GLN A 163 3.51 20.22 0.21
CA GLN A 163 4.44 19.49 -0.62
C GLN A 163 5.15 18.50 0.30
N GLY A 164 4.52 17.34 0.52
CA GLY A 164 5.16 16.22 1.21
C GLY A 164 6.30 15.70 0.33
N ASP A 165 7.47 15.63 0.91
CA ASP A 165 8.69 15.16 0.27
C ASP A 165 8.55 13.68 -0.10
N CYS A 166 8.20 13.40 -1.35
CA CYS A 166 8.12 12.05 -1.91
C CYS A 166 9.49 11.41 -2.18
N ARG A 167 10.58 12.01 -1.69
CA ARG A 167 11.96 11.58 -1.98
C ARG A 167 12.33 10.20 -1.46
N GLN A 168 11.54 9.59 -0.59
CA GLN A 168 11.88 8.28 0.01
C GLN A 168 11.17 7.08 -0.60
N VAL A 169 10.35 7.26 -1.64
CA VAL A 169 9.50 6.18 -2.17
C VAL A 169 10.08 5.55 -3.44
N VAL A 170 11.18 6.07 -3.95
CA VAL A 170 11.85 5.56 -5.16
C VAL A 170 13.23 5.03 -4.75
N GLY A 171 13.23 3.90 -4.10
CA GLY A 171 14.43 3.16 -3.73
C GLY A 171 14.29 1.69 -4.10
#